data_7427ba5b1778ca1d57c7fb43689a7fa4
#
_entry.id   7427ba5b1778ca1d57c7fb43689a7fa4
#
_cell.length_a   1.000
_cell.length_b   1.000
_cell.length_c   1.000
_cell.angle_alpha   90.00
_cell.angle_beta   90.00
_cell.angle_gamma   90.00
#
_symmetry.space_group_name_H-M   'P 1'
#
loop_
_entity.id
_entity.type
_entity.pdbx_description
1 polymer ?
#
loop_
_entity_poly.entity_id
_entity_poly.type
_entity_poly.pdbx_seq_one_letter_code
_entity_poly.pdbx_strand_id
1 'polypeptide(L)'
;MLLFVLVIDQDFFLQENHDSFIFSHYTDSNKEIICKGGFLLTENKVFKIGRLRLIDGFPIALHTSFVAKSTFPEIEKDGPDITSMFQYYRQRGYVEFGSSSSTLNVIFPTLFERDILQCSSLIPLLQVESLCRDKRSNQVLEHTVIIYRSDCFTYVI
;
A
#
# COMPACT_ATOMS: atom_id res chain seq x y z
N MET A 1 -14.81 9.50 -19.37
CA MET A 1 -13.46 9.25 -18.80
C MET A 1 -13.30 10.20 -17.62
N LEU A 2 -13.44 9.69 -16.42
CA LEU A 2 -13.19 10.48 -15.21
C LEU A 2 -11.67 10.56 -15.04
N LEU A 3 -11.13 11.75 -15.12
CA LEU A 3 -9.70 12.00 -14.91
C LEU A 3 -9.48 12.33 -13.43
N PHE A 4 -8.82 11.45 -12.71
CA PHE A 4 -8.45 11.70 -11.33
C PHE A 4 -7.06 12.33 -11.26
N VAL A 5 -6.91 13.36 -10.45
CA VAL A 5 -5.61 13.96 -10.15
C VAL A 5 -4.99 13.15 -9.02
N LEU A 6 -3.85 12.52 -9.29
CA LEU A 6 -3.08 11.84 -8.26
C LEU A 6 -2.34 12.92 -7.44
N VAL A 7 -2.92 13.31 -6.34
CA VAL A 7 -2.16 13.99 -5.29
C VAL A 7 -1.50 12.89 -4.46
N ILE A 8 -0.17 12.90 -4.35
CA ILE A 8 0.55 12.00 -3.43
C ILE A 8 0.33 12.52 -1.99
N ASP A 9 -0.91 12.72 -1.64
CA ASP A 9 -1.30 12.93 -0.26
C ASP A 9 -1.90 11.60 0.22
N GLN A 10 -1.24 10.99 1.18
CA GLN A 10 -1.70 9.73 1.76
C GLN A 10 -3.10 9.87 2.39
N ASP A 11 -3.52 11.09 2.68
CA ASP A 11 -4.84 11.40 3.23
C ASP A 11 -5.96 11.44 2.18
N PHE A 12 -5.65 11.52 0.89
CA PHE A 12 -6.65 11.56 -0.18
C PHE A 12 -7.61 10.37 -0.16
N PHE A 13 -7.12 9.18 0.18
CA PHE A 13 -7.96 7.97 0.27
C PHE A 13 -8.76 7.85 1.57
N LEU A 14 -8.60 8.76 2.53
CA LEU A 14 -9.32 8.72 3.81
C LEU A 14 -10.66 9.47 3.77
N GLN A 15 -10.91 10.30 2.75
CA GLN A 15 -12.05 11.22 2.75
C GLN A 15 -13.28 10.77 1.95
N GLU A 16 -13.18 9.74 1.12
CA GLU A 16 -14.31 9.28 0.31
C GLU A 16 -14.64 7.80 0.57
N ASN A 17 -15.92 7.45 0.47
CA ASN A 17 -16.43 6.07 0.53
C ASN A 17 -16.00 5.29 -0.70
N HIS A 18 -14.73 4.87 -0.75
CA HIS A 18 -14.26 3.98 -1.79
C HIS A 18 -14.49 2.54 -1.36
N ASP A 19 -15.15 1.78 -2.20
CA ASP A 19 -15.23 0.34 -2.03
C ASP A 19 -13.80 -0.23 -2.06
N SER A 20 -13.49 -1.12 -1.13
CA SER A 20 -12.20 -1.78 -1.08
C SER A 20 -12.39 -3.27 -0.88
N PHE A 21 -11.69 -4.04 -1.69
CA PHE A 21 -11.56 -5.47 -1.51
C PHE A 21 -10.24 -5.77 -0.80
N ILE A 22 -10.30 -6.50 0.31
CA ILE A 22 -9.14 -6.80 1.15
C ILE A 22 -8.76 -8.25 0.95
N PHE A 23 -7.47 -8.50 0.73
CA PHE A 23 -6.87 -9.82 0.84
C PHE A 23 -5.62 -9.74 1.71
N SER A 24 -5.45 -10.69 2.59
CA SER A 24 -4.30 -10.75 3.47
C SER A 24 -3.71 -12.16 3.50
N HIS A 25 -2.41 -12.26 3.56
CA HIS A 25 -1.71 -13.52 3.76
C HIS A 25 -0.33 -13.29 4.38
N TYR A 26 0.18 -14.31 5.05
CA TYR A 26 1.58 -14.33 5.44
C TYR A 26 2.49 -14.43 4.23
N THR A 27 3.53 -13.62 4.23
CA THR A 27 4.73 -13.95 3.48
C THR A 27 5.85 -14.22 4.48
N ASP A 28 6.49 -15.36 4.39
CA ASP A 28 7.84 -15.45 4.91
C ASP A 28 8.65 -14.38 4.21
N SER A 29 9.46 -13.64 5.00
CA SER A 29 10.25 -12.52 4.50
C SER A 29 11.04 -12.97 3.26
N ASN A 30 10.50 -12.72 2.07
CA ASN A 30 11.23 -12.95 0.85
C ASN A 30 12.41 -11.98 0.83
N LYS A 31 13.59 -12.48 0.58
CA LYS A 31 14.84 -11.72 0.51
C LYS A 31 14.73 -10.44 -0.36
N GLU A 32 13.86 -10.41 -1.36
CA GLU A 32 13.62 -9.25 -2.22
C GLU A 32 12.90 -8.08 -1.53
N ILE A 33 11.92 -8.37 -0.69
CA ILE A 33 11.21 -7.34 0.09
C ILE A 33 12.16 -6.72 1.12
N ILE A 34 13.01 -7.56 1.69
CA ILE A 34 14.04 -7.18 2.64
C ILE A 34 15.04 -6.19 2.03
N CYS A 35 15.48 -6.43 0.80
CA CYS A 35 16.53 -5.63 0.17
C CYS A 35 16.09 -4.22 -0.23
N LYS A 36 14.81 -4.02 -0.60
CA LYS A 36 14.30 -2.72 -1.05
C LYS A 36 13.95 -1.76 0.08
N GLY A 37 13.57 -2.27 1.23
CA GLY A 37 13.10 -1.45 2.35
C GLY A 37 14.10 -1.20 3.49
N GLY A 38 15.22 -1.93 3.55
CA GLY A 38 16.21 -1.86 4.65
C GLY A 38 15.70 -2.22 6.04
N PHE A 39 14.41 -2.10 6.22
CA PHE A 39 13.67 -2.25 7.47
C PHE A 39 13.35 -3.70 7.85
N LEU A 40 13.14 -4.53 6.84
CA LEU A 40 12.73 -5.92 7.06
C LEU A 40 13.92 -6.87 7.25
N LEU A 41 15.15 -6.36 7.20
CA LEU A 41 16.37 -7.17 7.34
C LEU A 41 16.50 -7.90 8.68
N THR A 42 15.83 -7.39 9.71
CA THR A 42 15.84 -7.96 11.06
C THR A 42 14.56 -8.70 11.44
N GLU A 43 13.55 -8.67 10.56
CA GLU A 43 12.23 -9.21 10.86
C GLU A 43 12.07 -10.63 10.32
N ASN A 44 11.67 -11.55 11.20
CA ASN A 44 11.46 -12.94 10.84
C ASN A 44 10.08 -13.21 10.22
N LYS A 45 9.09 -12.33 10.47
CA LYS A 45 7.72 -12.46 9.97
C LYS A 45 7.15 -11.13 9.54
N VAL A 46 6.76 -11.07 8.29
CA VAL A 46 6.11 -9.91 7.68
C VAL A 46 4.72 -10.30 7.22
N PHE A 47 3.73 -9.53 7.61
CA PHE A 47 2.36 -9.71 7.18
C PHE A 47 2.06 -8.79 5.99
N LYS A 48 1.53 -9.36 4.92
CA LYS A 48 1.17 -8.64 3.69
C LYS A 48 -0.34 -8.43 3.65
N ILE A 49 -0.77 -7.18 3.49
CA ILE A 49 -2.16 -6.81 3.32
C ILE A 49 -2.32 -6.14 1.96
N GLY A 50 -3.11 -6.74 1.07
CA GLY A 50 -3.49 -6.14 -0.21
C GLY A 50 -4.89 -5.54 -0.11
N ARG A 51 -5.06 -4.33 -0.64
CA ARG A 51 -6.34 -3.63 -0.70
C ARG A 51 -6.53 -3.08 -2.12
N LEU A 52 -7.53 -3.61 -2.80
CA LEU A 52 -7.95 -3.10 -4.10
C LEU A 52 -8.82 -1.86 -3.87
N ARG A 53 -8.47 -0.77 -4.53
CA ARG A 53 -9.26 0.46 -4.51
C ARG A 53 -10.10 0.58 -5.76
N LEU A 54 -11.39 0.82 -5.55
CA LEU A 54 -12.37 0.96 -6.62
C LEU A 54 -12.99 2.36 -6.57
N ILE A 55 -13.27 2.92 -7.74
CA ILE A 55 -14.10 4.11 -7.91
C ILE A 55 -15.23 3.73 -8.84
N ASP A 56 -16.46 3.91 -8.39
CA ASP A 56 -17.68 3.51 -9.13
C ASP A 56 -17.62 2.03 -9.59
N GLY A 57 -17.10 1.15 -8.74
CA GLY A 57 -16.90 -0.28 -9.06
C GLY A 57 -15.72 -0.58 -9.97
N PHE A 58 -14.96 0.43 -10.40
CA PHE A 58 -13.81 0.27 -11.28
C PHE A 58 -12.51 0.18 -10.44
N PRO A 59 -11.70 -0.87 -10.63
CA PRO A 59 -10.43 -0.99 -9.94
C PRO A 59 -9.42 0.02 -10.50
N ILE A 60 -8.89 0.86 -9.61
CA ILE A 60 -7.97 1.94 -9.97
C ILE A 60 -6.57 1.77 -9.40
N ALA A 61 -6.46 1.15 -8.23
CA ALA A 61 -5.18 0.96 -7.55
C ALA A 61 -5.17 -0.28 -6.68
N LEU A 62 -3.99 -0.87 -6.55
CA LEU A 62 -3.69 -1.95 -5.62
C LEU A 62 -2.71 -1.44 -4.57
N HIS A 63 -3.17 -1.30 -3.33
CA HIS A 63 -2.37 -0.99 -2.17
C HIS A 63 -1.85 -2.26 -1.52
N THR A 64 -0.55 -2.40 -1.36
CA THR A 64 0.06 -3.49 -0.63
C THR A 64 0.87 -2.94 0.54
N SER A 65 0.50 -3.31 1.75
CA SER A 65 1.20 -2.97 2.98
C SER A 65 1.95 -4.20 3.49
N PHE A 66 3.23 -4.02 3.81
CA PHE A 66 4.07 -5.01 4.45
C PHE A 66 4.38 -4.55 5.87
N VAL A 67 3.93 -5.32 6.85
CA VAL A 67 3.94 -4.94 8.28
C VAL A 67 4.68 -5.99 9.07
N ALA A 68 5.59 -5.56 9.94
CA ALA A 68 6.31 -6.48 10.82
C ALA A 68 5.40 -6.96 11.95
N LYS A 69 5.38 -8.28 12.19
CA LYS A 69 4.64 -8.87 13.31
C LYS A 69 5.18 -8.44 14.67
N SER A 70 6.47 -8.12 14.76
CA SER A 70 7.08 -7.58 15.97
C SER A 70 6.51 -6.21 16.37
N THR A 71 6.18 -5.37 15.37
CA THR A 71 5.56 -4.06 15.60
C THR A 71 4.06 -4.18 15.92
N PHE A 72 3.38 -5.09 15.23
CA PHE A 72 1.94 -5.32 15.38
C PHE A 72 1.66 -6.81 15.60
N PRO A 73 1.76 -7.32 16.84
CA PRO A 73 1.61 -8.75 17.13
C PRO A 73 0.26 -9.34 16.70
N GLU A 74 -0.81 -8.54 16.72
CA GLU A 74 -2.17 -8.97 16.38
C GLU A 74 -2.52 -8.79 14.89
N ILE A 75 -1.55 -8.35 14.05
CA ILE A 75 -1.81 -8.01 12.65
C ILE A 75 -2.39 -9.18 11.84
N GLU A 76 -2.04 -10.40 12.20
CA GLU A 76 -2.57 -11.61 11.56
C GLU A 76 -4.07 -11.78 11.77
N LYS A 77 -4.52 -11.48 12.99
CA LYS A 77 -5.93 -11.57 13.38
C LYS A 77 -6.71 -10.37 12.84
N ASP A 78 -6.14 -9.18 12.96
CA ASP A 78 -6.81 -7.93 12.61
C ASP A 78 -6.77 -7.64 11.10
N GLY A 79 -5.72 -8.11 10.42
CA GLY A 79 -5.42 -7.80 9.01
C GLY A 79 -6.59 -7.96 8.05
N PRO A 80 -7.39 -9.04 8.12
CA PRO A 80 -8.54 -9.24 7.23
C PRO A 80 -9.60 -8.13 7.30
N ASP A 81 -9.69 -7.42 8.42
CA ASP A 81 -10.71 -6.40 8.66
C ASP A 81 -10.16 -4.96 8.50
N ILE A 82 -8.86 -4.80 8.22
CA ILE A 82 -8.23 -3.49 8.11
C ILE A 82 -8.52 -2.85 6.75
N THR A 83 -9.42 -1.89 6.71
CA THR A 83 -9.71 -1.07 5.54
C THR A 83 -8.75 0.12 5.40
N SER A 84 -8.27 0.67 6.53
CA SER A 84 -7.32 1.77 6.58
C SER A 84 -6.18 1.46 7.55
N MET A 85 -4.95 1.40 7.05
CA MET A 85 -3.76 1.20 7.88
C MET A 85 -3.54 2.39 8.82
N PHE A 86 -3.80 3.61 8.38
CA PHE A 86 -3.64 4.81 9.21
C PHE A 86 -4.60 4.83 10.39
N GLN A 87 -5.84 4.39 10.19
CA GLN A 87 -6.78 4.23 11.29
C GLN A 87 -6.30 3.16 12.27
N TYR A 88 -5.79 2.04 11.76
CA TYR A 88 -5.22 0.98 12.57
C TYR A 88 -4.04 1.46 13.42
N TYR A 89 -3.12 2.26 12.85
CA TYR A 89 -2.00 2.84 13.60
C TYR A 89 -2.47 3.75 14.73
N ARG A 90 -3.45 4.63 14.46
CA ARG A 90 -4.02 5.51 15.49
C ARG A 90 -4.64 4.72 16.64
N GLN A 91 -5.35 3.63 16.35
CA GLN A 91 -5.94 2.74 17.36
C GLN A 91 -4.87 2.03 18.21
N ARG A 92 -3.64 1.89 17.69
CA ARG A 92 -2.49 1.29 18.38
C ARG A 92 -1.59 2.33 19.05
N GLY A 93 -2.01 3.59 19.11
CA GLY A 93 -1.31 4.66 19.83
C GLY A 93 -0.30 5.45 19.00
N TYR A 94 -0.17 5.17 17.71
CA TYR A 94 0.64 5.97 16.81
C TYR A 94 -0.19 7.14 16.30
N VAL A 95 0.15 8.37 16.71
CA VAL A 95 -0.64 9.58 16.40
C VAL A 95 0.00 10.38 15.27
N GLU A 96 1.32 10.47 15.28
CA GLU A 96 2.10 11.23 14.31
C GLU A 96 2.99 10.30 13.49
N PHE A 97 2.60 10.03 12.27
CA PHE A 97 3.36 9.18 11.36
C PHE A 97 3.27 9.69 9.92
N GLY A 98 4.12 9.18 9.06
CA GLY A 98 4.13 9.53 7.65
C GLY A 98 5.36 8.98 6.92
N SER A 99 5.41 9.24 5.61
CA SER A 99 6.56 8.90 4.78
C SER A 99 7.49 10.11 4.63
N SER A 100 8.79 9.88 4.76
CA SER A 100 9.81 10.92 4.53
C SER A 100 10.22 11.01 3.06
N SER A 101 10.05 9.92 2.32
CA SER A 101 10.39 9.83 0.90
C SER A 101 9.59 8.73 0.24
N SER A 102 9.28 8.91 -1.04
CA SER A 102 8.64 7.90 -1.88
C SER A 102 9.38 7.80 -3.20
N THR A 103 9.42 6.61 -3.77
CA THR A 103 9.92 6.40 -5.14
C THR A 103 8.74 6.14 -6.06
N LEU A 104 8.82 6.69 -7.27
CA LEU A 104 7.86 6.47 -8.34
C LEU A 104 8.56 5.76 -9.50
N ASN A 105 8.00 4.62 -9.89
CA ASN A 105 8.45 3.85 -11.04
C ASN A 105 7.30 3.62 -12.03
N VAL A 106 7.64 3.46 -13.29
CA VAL A 106 6.72 2.98 -14.31
C VAL A 106 7.03 1.51 -14.56
N ILE A 107 6.01 0.67 -14.43
CA ILE A 107 6.13 -0.78 -14.63
C ILE A 107 5.05 -1.26 -15.61
N PHE A 108 5.23 -2.45 -16.17
CA PHE A 108 4.17 -3.14 -16.88
C PHE A 108 3.51 -4.18 -15.98
N PRO A 109 2.19 -4.41 -16.12
CA PRO A 109 1.47 -5.29 -15.23
C PRO A 109 1.86 -6.76 -15.41
N THR A 110 2.03 -7.47 -14.31
CA THR A 110 2.06 -8.93 -14.26
C THR A 110 0.67 -9.50 -14.58
N LEU A 111 0.58 -10.81 -14.79
CA LEU A 111 -0.73 -11.47 -14.99
C LEU A 111 -1.68 -11.21 -13.82
N PHE A 112 -1.18 -11.32 -12.59
CA PHE A 112 -1.97 -11.06 -11.39
C PHE A 112 -2.48 -9.61 -11.33
N GLU A 113 -1.63 -8.64 -11.61
CA GLU A 113 -2.02 -7.22 -11.60
C GLU A 113 -3.02 -6.89 -12.71
N ARG A 114 -2.87 -7.50 -13.89
CA ARG A 114 -3.85 -7.36 -14.98
C ARG A 114 -5.24 -7.86 -14.58
N ASP A 115 -5.28 -9.03 -13.95
CA ASP A 115 -6.54 -9.66 -13.57
C ASP A 115 -7.22 -8.84 -12.46
N ILE A 116 -6.49 -8.44 -11.42
CA ILE A 116 -7.05 -7.71 -10.29
C ILE A 116 -7.40 -6.26 -10.64
N LEU A 117 -6.58 -5.59 -11.46
CA LEU A 117 -6.81 -4.21 -11.91
C LEU A 117 -7.69 -4.13 -13.18
N GLN A 118 -8.06 -5.26 -13.78
CA GLN A 118 -8.85 -5.34 -14.99
C GLN A 118 -8.27 -4.45 -16.12
N CYS A 119 -6.98 -4.54 -16.35
CA CYS A 119 -6.28 -3.73 -17.33
C CYS A 119 -5.56 -4.57 -18.40
N SER A 120 -5.27 -3.95 -19.53
CA SER A 120 -4.48 -4.57 -20.61
C SER A 120 -2.99 -4.64 -20.23
N SER A 121 -2.27 -5.62 -20.79
CA SER A 121 -0.81 -5.73 -20.66
C SER A 121 -0.04 -4.53 -21.21
N LEU A 122 -0.66 -3.74 -22.07
CA LEU A 122 -0.06 -2.57 -22.71
C LEU A 122 -0.25 -1.27 -21.90
N ILE A 123 -1.07 -1.31 -20.83
CA ILE A 123 -1.27 -0.16 -19.95
C ILE A 123 -0.16 -0.16 -18.92
N PRO A 124 0.76 0.84 -18.94
CA PRO A 124 1.77 0.97 -17.90
C PRO A 124 1.10 1.25 -16.55
N LEU A 125 1.71 0.78 -15.48
CA LEU A 125 1.28 1.05 -14.12
C LEU A 125 2.28 2.02 -13.47
N LEU A 126 1.79 2.88 -12.59
CA LEU A 126 2.61 3.74 -11.74
C LEU A 126 2.77 3.04 -10.39
N GLN A 127 4.00 2.68 -10.05
CA GLN A 127 4.33 2.07 -8.77
C GLN A 127 4.94 3.09 -7.84
N VAL A 128 4.28 3.33 -6.71
CA VAL A 128 4.79 4.18 -5.63
C VAL A 128 5.21 3.29 -4.46
N GLU A 129 6.45 3.41 -4.03
CA GLU A 129 6.98 2.72 -2.86
C GLU A 129 7.35 3.74 -1.78
N SER A 130 6.99 3.45 -0.53
CA SER A 130 7.30 4.31 0.61
C SER A 130 7.43 3.54 1.91
N LEU A 131 8.16 4.14 2.88
CA LEU A 131 8.21 3.68 4.26
C LEU A 131 7.43 4.64 5.15
N CYS A 132 6.41 4.12 5.83
CA CYS A 132 5.70 4.85 6.86
C CYS A 132 6.43 4.69 8.20
N ARG A 133 6.72 5.82 8.86
CA ARG A 133 7.41 5.84 10.16
C ARG A 133 6.61 6.62 11.18
N ASP A 134 6.65 6.16 12.43
CA ASP A 134 6.26 6.99 13.56
C ASP A 134 7.26 8.14 13.73
N LYS A 135 6.75 9.37 13.80
CA LYS A 135 7.61 10.57 13.88
C LYS A 135 8.29 10.73 15.22
N ARG A 136 7.74 10.15 16.29
CA ARG A 136 8.30 10.25 17.65
C ARG A 136 9.44 9.30 17.88
N SER A 137 9.26 8.02 17.54
CA SER A 137 10.23 6.96 17.76
C SER A 137 11.13 6.67 16.57
N ASN A 138 10.79 7.20 15.38
CA ASN A 138 11.37 6.85 14.08
C ASN A 138 11.20 5.37 13.69
N GLN A 139 10.34 4.65 14.41
CA GLN A 139 10.05 3.25 14.13
C GLN A 139 9.33 3.12 12.79
N VAL A 140 9.74 2.14 11.98
CA VAL A 140 9.02 1.82 10.76
C VAL A 140 7.74 1.07 11.11
N LEU A 141 6.62 1.57 10.62
CA LEU A 141 5.30 0.98 10.80
C LEU A 141 4.93 0.07 9.63
N GLU A 142 5.24 0.50 8.41
CA GLU A 142 5.02 -0.32 7.22
C GLU A 142 5.95 0.06 6.06
N HIS A 143 6.15 -0.89 5.17
CA HIS A 143 6.56 -0.64 3.79
C HIS A 143 5.33 -0.76 2.89
N THR A 144 5.07 0.27 2.10
CA THR A 144 3.92 0.35 1.22
C THR A 144 4.36 0.29 -0.24
N VAL A 145 3.67 -0.53 -1.01
CA VAL A 145 3.75 -0.54 -2.47
C VAL A 145 2.35 -0.28 -3.02
N ILE A 146 2.19 0.81 -3.76
CA ILE A 146 0.92 1.16 -4.38
C ILE A 146 1.11 1.12 -5.89
N ILE A 147 0.24 0.40 -6.57
CA ILE A 147 0.23 0.27 -8.02
C ILE A 147 -1.04 0.93 -8.54
N TYR A 148 -0.88 1.98 -9.34
CA TYR A 148 -1.99 2.71 -9.96
C TYR A 148 -2.07 2.41 -11.44
N ARG A 149 -3.28 2.31 -11.97
CA ARG A 149 -3.52 2.31 -13.41
C ARG A 149 -3.22 3.69 -13.99
N SER A 150 -2.24 3.79 -14.91
CA SER A 150 -1.85 5.09 -15.48
C SER A 150 -2.93 5.72 -16.35
N ASP A 151 -3.84 4.92 -16.90
CA ASP A 151 -4.98 5.39 -17.70
C ASP A 151 -6.12 5.99 -16.88
N CYS A 152 -6.06 5.88 -15.54
CA CYS A 152 -7.06 6.43 -14.63
C CYS A 152 -6.60 7.73 -13.95
N PHE A 153 -5.32 8.10 -14.01
CA PHE A 153 -4.77 9.22 -13.26
C PHE A 153 -3.99 10.19 -14.14
N THR A 154 -4.04 11.47 -13.77
CA THR A 154 -3.11 12.49 -14.25
C THR A 154 -2.23 12.92 -13.09
N TYR A 155 -0.92 12.93 -13.32
CA TYR A 155 0.05 13.39 -12.34
C TYR A 155 0.34 14.87 -12.57
N VAL A 156 0.19 15.69 -11.53
CA VAL A 156 0.56 17.11 -11.55
C VAL A 156 1.80 17.29 -10.68
N ILE A 157 2.87 17.80 -11.27
CA ILE A 157 4.15 18.14 -10.62
C ILE A 157 4.23 19.63 -10.38
#